data_1d8244952b723301d900b43b293e359b
#
_entry.id   1d8244952b723301d900b43b293e359b
#
_cell.length_a   1.000
_cell.length_b   1.000
_cell.length_c   1.000
_cell.angle_alpha   90.00
_cell.angle_beta   90.00
_cell.angle_gamma   90.00
#
_symmetry.space_group_name_H-M   'P 1'
#
loop_
_entity.id
_entity.type
_entity.pdbx_description
1 polymer ?
#
loop_
_entity_poly.entity_id
_entity_poly.type
_entity_poly.pdbx_seq_one_letter_code
_entity_poly.pdbx_strand_id
1 'polypeptide(L)'
;MALETFFKKWVRLLDIPSSLDRKHQRLPLQKVSSVDLKALAAKNPEHWKKASAIRALTLDAVAAANSGHSGMAMGMADVATVLFEKHMKFDAAAPNWPDRDRFILSAGHGSMLLYALLHLTGYADMTLDEIKNFRQWGAKTAGHPEYGHASGIETTTGPLGQGIANSVGFAIAEEILRATYGKKIQNHNTYVIAGDGCLMEGISQEAIGLAGRHELGHLIVLWDDNNITIDGTVELSDRTDQLQRFKASGWHVQSIDGHDPIAIDEALTAARKSKKPSMIACKTHIALGHAAQDTSKGHGALTDAAQLADAKAAYGWPYGAFEIPADVKAAWEAIGARGSAERAEWDSRFSGISAARQAQFNRAFSGEAPKKLAAAIRAIKKDAAESKPKLATRSA
;
A
#
# COMPACT_ATOMS: atom_id res chain seq x y z
N MET A 1 -14.16 36.44 22.54
CA MET A 1 -13.51 37.76 22.78
C MET A 1 -12.09 37.63 23.34
N ALA A 2 -11.79 36.87 24.40
CA ALA A 2 -10.44 36.81 24.97
C ALA A 2 -9.40 36.07 24.07
N LEU A 3 -9.76 35.02 23.38
CA LEU A 3 -8.87 34.23 22.47
C LEU A 3 -8.52 35.00 21.18
N GLU A 4 -9.47 35.77 20.66
CA GLU A 4 -9.24 36.58 19.45
C GLU A 4 -8.30 37.77 19.70
N THR A 5 -8.37 38.35 20.90
CA THR A 5 -7.48 39.42 21.34
C THR A 5 -6.06 38.89 21.62
N PHE A 6 -5.95 37.66 22.12
CA PHE A 6 -4.67 36.97 22.35
C PHE A 6 -3.97 36.65 21.03
N PHE A 7 -4.72 36.14 20.03
CA PHE A 7 -4.17 35.84 18.70
C PHE A 7 -3.71 37.09 17.95
N LYS A 8 -4.51 38.19 17.99
CA LYS A 8 -4.13 39.46 17.38
C LYS A 8 -2.90 40.10 18.03
N LYS A 9 -2.67 39.85 19.32
CA LYS A 9 -1.52 40.37 20.04
C LYS A 9 -0.23 39.55 19.74
N TRP A 10 -0.37 38.23 19.51
CA TRP A 10 0.73 37.38 19.12
C TRP A 10 1.22 37.61 17.68
N VAL A 11 0.30 37.85 16.74
CA VAL A 11 0.62 38.20 15.34
C VAL A 11 1.37 39.54 15.23
N ARG A 12 1.14 40.48 16.17
CA ARG A 12 1.88 41.75 16.23
C ARG A 12 3.26 41.64 16.88
N LEU A 13 3.56 40.58 17.62
CA LEU A 13 4.84 40.33 18.24
C LEU A 13 5.85 39.63 17.31
N LEU A 14 5.35 39.01 16.25
CA LEU A 14 6.15 38.57 15.11
C LEU A 14 6.16 39.74 14.12
N ASP A 15 7.14 40.63 14.22
CA ASP A 15 7.41 41.69 13.24
C ASP A 15 7.75 41.04 11.90
N ILE A 16 6.71 40.46 11.27
CA ILE A 16 6.80 39.95 9.90
C ILE A 16 6.63 41.17 9.02
N PRO A 17 7.67 41.63 8.30
CA PRO A 17 7.56 42.77 7.44
C PRO A 17 6.44 42.52 6.43
N SER A 18 5.53 43.49 6.28
CA SER A 18 4.47 43.52 5.26
C SER A 18 5.02 43.55 3.81
N SER A 19 6.34 43.48 3.63
CA SER A 19 7.04 43.37 2.36
C SER A 19 7.15 41.93 1.81
N LEU A 20 6.46 40.95 2.38
CA LEU A 20 6.20 39.67 1.71
C LEU A 20 5.10 39.80 0.64
N ASP A 21 5.01 40.94 -0.01
CA ASP A 21 4.45 41.07 -1.35
C ASP A 21 5.43 40.39 -2.34
N ARG A 22 5.70 39.11 -2.10
CA ARG A 22 6.28 38.28 -3.12
C ARG A 22 5.27 38.24 -4.25
N LYS A 23 5.58 38.93 -5.31
CA LYS A 23 5.10 38.56 -6.63
C LYS A 23 5.39 37.06 -6.79
N HIS A 24 4.52 36.21 -6.26
CA HIS A 24 4.41 34.86 -6.74
C HIS A 24 4.00 35.04 -8.21
N GLN A 25 4.99 35.09 -9.09
CA GLN A 25 4.76 34.66 -10.44
C GLN A 25 4.16 33.25 -10.25
N ARG A 26 2.83 33.18 -10.32
CA ARG A 26 2.14 31.92 -10.57
C ARG A 26 2.78 31.41 -11.85
N LEU A 27 3.69 30.47 -11.73
CA LEU A 27 4.05 29.64 -12.88
C LEU A 27 2.70 29.22 -13.45
N PRO A 28 2.44 29.44 -14.75
CA PRO A 28 1.17 29.06 -15.31
C PRO A 28 0.96 27.61 -14.92
N LEU A 29 -0.19 27.31 -14.30
CA LEU A 29 -0.65 25.95 -14.07
C LEU A 29 -0.38 25.23 -15.39
N GLN A 30 0.59 24.33 -15.41
CA GLN A 30 0.78 23.48 -16.59
C GLN A 30 -0.61 22.89 -16.82
N LYS A 31 -1.20 23.21 -17.98
CA LYS A 31 -2.43 22.55 -18.41
C LYS A 31 -2.12 21.07 -18.33
N VAL A 32 -2.72 20.38 -17.34
CA VAL A 32 -2.65 18.93 -17.25
C VAL A 32 -3.08 18.44 -18.63
N SER A 33 -2.20 17.81 -19.36
CA SER A 33 -2.52 17.25 -20.67
C SER A 33 -3.66 16.26 -20.44
N SER A 34 -4.78 16.43 -21.13
CA SER A 34 -5.88 15.49 -21.06
C SER A 34 -5.35 14.09 -21.39
N VAL A 35 -5.44 13.17 -20.44
CA VAL A 35 -5.02 11.77 -20.65
C VAL A 35 -5.94 11.17 -21.71
N ASP A 36 -5.35 10.65 -22.76
CA ASP A 36 -6.13 9.93 -23.78
C ASP A 36 -6.39 8.49 -23.33
N LEU A 37 -7.50 8.29 -22.62
CA LEU A 37 -7.90 6.98 -22.08
C LEU A 37 -8.14 5.96 -23.21
N LYS A 38 -8.58 6.42 -24.40
CA LYS A 38 -8.78 5.53 -25.55
C LYS A 38 -7.47 5.01 -26.08
N ALA A 39 -6.44 5.87 -26.13
CA ALA A 39 -5.10 5.45 -26.51
C ALA A 39 -4.49 4.47 -25.50
N LEU A 40 -4.67 4.72 -24.18
CA LEU A 40 -4.24 3.79 -23.13
C LEU A 40 -4.94 2.43 -23.27
N ALA A 41 -6.26 2.41 -23.43
CA ALA A 41 -7.05 1.20 -23.62
C ALA A 41 -6.62 0.42 -24.87
N ALA A 42 -6.38 1.12 -25.99
CA ALA A 42 -5.99 0.51 -27.26
C ALA A 42 -4.58 -0.10 -27.21
N LYS A 43 -3.66 0.50 -26.44
CA LYS A 43 -2.27 0.04 -26.33
C LYS A 43 -2.17 -1.34 -25.67
N ASN A 44 -2.98 -1.59 -24.61
CA ASN A 44 -2.97 -2.83 -23.84
C ASN A 44 -4.40 -3.21 -23.38
N PRO A 45 -5.28 -3.67 -24.28
CA PRO A 45 -6.72 -3.81 -24.01
C PRO A 45 -7.04 -4.81 -22.89
N GLU A 46 -6.34 -5.93 -22.80
CA GLU A 46 -6.56 -6.92 -21.74
C GLU A 46 -6.12 -6.43 -20.35
N HIS A 47 -5.01 -5.70 -20.29
CA HIS A 47 -4.60 -5.03 -19.07
C HIS A 47 -5.62 -3.96 -18.65
N TRP A 48 -6.04 -3.12 -19.61
CA TRP A 48 -6.99 -2.05 -19.37
C TRP A 48 -8.33 -2.55 -18.82
N LYS A 49 -8.87 -3.65 -19.36
CA LYS A 49 -10.08 -4.28 -18.82
C LYS A 49 -9.91 -4.71 -17.36
N LYS A 50 -8.79 -5.37 -17.03
CA LYS A 50 -8.50 -5.81 -15.65
C LYS A 50 -8.40 -4.63 -14.69
N ALA A 51 -7.65 -3.60 -15.04
CA ALA A 51 -7.54 -2.38 -14.23
C ALA A 51 -8.88 -1.64 -14.11
N SER A 52 -9.69 -1.63 -15.18
CA SER A 52 -11.02 -1.02 -15.16
C SER A 52 -12.00 -1.73 -14.23
N ALA A 53 -11.85 -3.04 -14.00
CA ALA A 53 -12.64 -3.75 -12.99
C ALA A 53 -12.37 -3.21 -11.55
N ILE A 54 -11.12 -2.92 -11.22
CA ILE A 54 -10.76 -2.29 -9.94
C ILE A 54 -11.41 -0.91 -9.83
N ARG A 55 -11.30 -0.09 -10.90
CA ARG A 55 -11.89 1.25 -10.95
C ARG A 55 -13.40 1.22 -10.79
N ALA A 56 -14.09 0.32 -11.51
CA ALA A 56 -15.54 0.18 -11.47
C ALA A 56 -16.02 -0.24 -10.07
N LEU A 57 -15.43 -1.29 -9.47
CA LEU A 57 -15.77 -1.71 -8.11
C LEU A 57 -15.53 -0.61 -7.08
N THR A 58 -14.44 0.16 -7.23
CA THR A 58 -14.14 1.28 -6.34
C THR A 58 -15.22 2.36 -6.43
N LEU A 59 -15.60 2.76 -7.65
CA LEU A 59 -16.65 3.76 -7.86
C LEU A 59 -17.98 3.29 -7.28
N ASP A 60 -18.38 2.05 -7.56
CA ASP A 60 -19.64 1.50 -7.10
C ASP A 60 -19.72 1.38 -5.58
N ALA A 61 -18.66 0.88 -4.94
CA ALA A 61 -18.64 0.69 -3.50
C ALA A 61 -18.63 2.02 -2.72
N VAL A 62 -17.81 2.98 -3.17
CA VAL A 62 -17.74 4.31 -2.55
C VAL A 62 -19.07 5.07 -2.74
N ALA A 63 -19.68 4.98 -3.91
CA ALA A 63 -20.98 5.59 -4.17
C ALA A 63 -22.09 4.96 -3.32
N ALA A 64 -22.15 3.64 -3.24
CA ALA A 64 -23.14 2.93 -2.43
C ALA A 64 -23.00 3.28 -0.94
N ALA A 65 -21.79 3.40 -0.44
CA ALA A 65 -21.50 3.82 0.94
C ALA A 65 -21.72 5.33 1.17
N ASN A 66 -21.83 6.12 0.11
CA ASN A 66 -21.80 7.60 0.13
C ASN A 66 -20.63 8.13 0.99
N SER A 67 -19.53 7.40 1.02
CA SER A 67 -18.35 7.68 1.87
C SER A 67 -17.15 6.88 1.38
N GLY A 68 -15.96 7.46 1.44
CA GLY A 68 -14.72 6.77 1.09
C GLY A 68 -13.76 7.65 0.30
N HIS A 69 -12.79 7.00 -0.35
CA HIS A 69 -11.76 7.66 -1.14
C HIS A 69 -11.58 6.87 -2.44
N SER A 70 -11.99 7.45 -3.55
CA SER A 70 -11.97 6.76 -4.85
C SER A 70 -10.67 6.99 -5.62
N GLY A 71 -10.10 8.17 -5.48
CA GLY A 71 -9.13 8.70 -6.44
C GLY A 71 -7.83 7.91 -6.55
N MET A 72 -7.21 7.56 -5.42
CA MET A 72 -5.97 6.79 -5.41
C MET A 72 -6.18 5.39 -5.98
N ALA A 73 -7.27 4.71 -5.62
CA ALA A 73 -7.58 3.39 -6.13
C ALA A 73 -7.78 3.38 -7.65
N MET A 74 -8.37 4.45 -8.19
CA MET A 74 -8.54 4.63 -9.64
C MET A 74 -7.20 4.90 -10.34
N GLY A 75 -6.33 5.72 -9.75
CA GLY A 75 -5.02 6.06 -10.29
C GLY A 75 -4.06 4.86 -10.28
N MET A 76 -3.97 4.16 -9.15
CA MET A 76 -3.04 3.05 -8.96
C MET A 76 -3.53 1.70 -9.51
N ALA A 77 -4.70 1.64 -10.15
CA ALA A 77 -5.26 0.40 -10.67
C ALA A 77 -4.33 -0.31 -11.66
N ASP A 78 -3.65 0.43 -12.54
CA ASP A 78 -2.71 -0.15 -13.51
C ASP A 78 -1.48 -0.76 -12.82
N VAL A 79 -0.88 -0.03 -11.89
CA VAL A 79 0.28 -0.48 -11.10
C VAL A 79 -0.07 -1.74 -10.31
N ALA A 80 -1.21 -1.74 -9.62
CA ALA A 80 -1.66 -2.87 -8.82
C ALA A 80 -1.99 -4.10 -9.71
N THR A 81 -2.57 -3.88 -10.89
CA THR A 81 -2.84 -4.96 -11.85
C THR A 81 -1.55 -5.65 -12.28
N VAL A 82 -0.52 -4.90 -12.72
CA VAL A 82 0.76 -5.49 -13.12
C VAL A 82 1.45 -6.20 -11.96
N LEU A 83 1.43 -5.60 -10.76
CA LEU A 83 2.01 -6.20 -9.57
C LEU A 83 1.39 -7.58 -9.29
N PHE A 84 0.08 -7.67 -9.20
CA PHE A 84 -0.62 -8.92 -8.87
C PHE A 84 -0.54 -9.95 -10.01
N GLU A 85 -0.66 -9.49 -11.26
CA GLU A 85 -0.63 -10.39 -12.43
C GLU A 85 0.73 -11.04 -12.65
N LYS A 86 1.83 -10.28 -12.47
CA LYS A 86 3.14 -10.73 -12.93
C LYS A 86 4.18 -10.96 -11.83
N HIS A 87 4.12 -10.19 -10.74
CA HIS A 87 5.24 -10.13 -9.79
C HIS A 87 4.95 -10.74 -8.43
N MET A 88 3.76 -10.52 -7.89
CA MET A 88 3.43 -10.94 -6.54
C MET A 88 3.27 -12.47 -6.45
N LYS A 89 4.03 -13.11 -5.59
CA LYS A 89 3.96 -14.54 -5.27
C LYS A 89 2.89 -14.78 -4.21
N PHE A 90 1.74 -15.33 -4.60
CA PHE A 90 0.64 -15.63 -3.69
C PHE A 90 -0.29 -16.70 -4.28
N ASP A 91 -1.08 -17.32 -3.41
CA ASP A 91 -2.18 -18.23 -3.76
C ASP A 91 -3.39 -17.82 -2.93
N ALA A 92 -4.43 -17.30 -3.58
CA ALA A 92 -5.63 -16.82 -2.91
C ALA A 92 -6.36 -17.93 -2.12
N ALA A 93 -6.23 -19.19 -2.56
CA ALA A 93 -6.76 -20.35 -1.83
C ALA A 93 -5.94 -20.73 -0.57
N ALA A 94 -4.73 -20.16 -0.43
CA ALA A 94 -3.85 -20.40 0.71
C ALA A 94 -3.32 -19.08 1.30
N PRO A 95 -4.20 -18.20 1.82
CA PRO A 95 -3.84 -16.86 2.27
C PRO A 95 -2.83 -16.83 3.43
N ASN A 96 -2.67 -17.95 4.12
CA ASN A 96 -1.73 -18.11 5.22
C ASN A 96 -0.41 -18.79 4.82
N TRP A 97 -0.17 -19.00 3.52
CA TRP A 97 1.12 -19.55 3.04
C TRP A 97 2.29 -18.70 3.57
N PRO A 98 3.21 -19.26 4.37
CA PRO A 98 4.23 -18.47 5.06
C PRO A 98 5.21 -17.75 4.13
N ASP A 99 5.53 -18.33 2.97
CA ASP A 99 6.49 -17.76 2.02
C ASP A 99 5.83 -16.96 0.88
N ARG A 100 4.52 -16.66 0.99
CA ARG A 100 3.88 -15.72 0.05
C ARG A 100 4.45 -14.32 0.21
N ASP A 101 4.46 -13.53 -0.85
CA ASP A 101 4.75 -12.11 -0.79
C ASP A 101 3.72 -11.37 0.08
N ARG A 102 4.10 -10.22 0.61
CA ARG A 102 3.24 -9.35 1.42
C ARG A 102 2.88 -8.11 0.63
N PHE A 103 1.60 -7.77 0.64
CA PHE A 103 1.10 -6.53 0.07
C PHE A 103 0.55 -5.63 1.16
N ILE A 104 1.08 -4.41 1.27
CA ILE A 104 0.69 -3.42 2.28
C ILE A 104 0.20 -2.17 1.57
N LEU A 105 -1.02 -1.78 1.86
CA LEU A 105 -1.58 -0.52 1.41
C LEU A 105 -1.34 0.55 2.49
N SER A 106 -0.21 1.27 2.41
CA SER A 106 0.12 2.35 3.35
C SER A 106 -0.82 3.54 3.22
N ALA A 107 -1.24 3.86 2.00
CA ALA A 107 -2.32 4.81 1.74
C ALA A 107 -3.69 4.17 2.05
N GLY A 108 -3.90 3.82 3.33
CA GLY A 108 -5.03 3.00 3.77
C GLY A 108 -6.41 3.58 3.51
N HIS A 109 -6.51 4.89 3.29
CA HIS A 109 -7.74 5.54 2.86
C HIS A 109 -8.25 5.03 1.50
N GLY A 110 -7.34 4.64 0.59
CA GLY A 110 -7.69 3.99 -0.67
C GLY A 110 -8.03 2.50 -0.56
N SER A 111 -8.60 2.07 0.57
CA SER A 111 -8.86 0.69 0.96
C SER A 111 -9.57 -0.14 -0.12
N MET A 112 -10.42 0.48 -0.94
CA MET A 112 -11.11 -0.20 -2.03
C MET A 112 -10.16 -0.78 -3.08
N LEU A 113 -8.95 -0.24 -3.25
CA LEU A 113 -7.93 -0.87 -4.11
C LEU A 113 -7.60 -2.28 -3.59
N LEU A 114 -7.30 -2.41 -2.30
CA LEU A 114 -7.00 -3.71 -1.68
C LEU A 114 -8.20 -4.64 -1.72
N TYR A 115 -9.39 -4.16 -1.34
CA TYR A 115 -10.58 -5.00 -1.31
C TYR A 115 -10.99 -5.50 -2.69
N ALA A 116 -10.92 -4.64 -3.72
CA ALA A 116 -11.16 -5.06 -5.10
C ALA A 116 -10.14 -6.11 -5.57
N LEU A 117 -8.87 -5.97 -5.24
CA LEU A 117 -7.83 -6.96 -5.56
C LEU A 117 -8.11 -8.30 -4.88
N LEU A 118 -8.43 -8.30 -3.57
CA LEU A 118 -8.74 -9.53 -2.83
C LEU A 118 -9.98 -10.22 -3.40
N HIS A 119 -11.04 -9.45 -3.72
CA HIS A 119 -12.25 -9.98 -4.33
C HIS A 119 -11.97 -10.59 -5.71
N LEU A 120 -11.34 -9.83 -6.60
CA LEU A 120 -11.10 -10.23 -7.98
C LEU A 120 -10.16 -11.44 -8.05
N THR A 121 -9.15 -11.53 -7.20
CA THR A 121 -8.22 -12.67 -7.15
C THR A 121 -8.78 -13.90 -6.44
N GLY A 122 -9.99 -13.82 -5.87
CA GLY A 122 -10.72 -14.99 -5.35
C GLY A 122 -10.38 -15.37 -3.90
N TYR A 123 -9.99 -14.40 -3.05
CA TYR A 123 -9.95 -14.65 -1.61
C TYR A 123 -11.35 -14.97 -1.09
N ALA A 124 -11.53 -16.14 -0.48
CA ALA A 124 -12.84 -16.73 -0.21
C ALA A 124 -13.72 -15.88 0.72
N ASP A 125 -13.11 -15.09 1.60
CA ASP A 125 -13.80 -14.26 2.57
C ASP A 125 -13.98 -12.79 2.15
N MET A 126 -13.50 -12.42 0.94
CA MET A 126 -13.77 -11.13 0.33
C MET A 126 -14.80 -11.28 -0.79
N THR A 127 -16.04 -11.51 -0.41
CA THR A 127 -17.14 -11.73 -1.36
C THR A 127 -17.64 -10.43 -2.00
N LEU A 128 -18.44 -10.53 -3.04
CA LEU A 128 -19.06 -9.35 -3.65
C LEU A 128 -20.00 -8.63 -2.66
N ASP A 129 -20.62 -9.37 -1.76
CA ASP A 129 -21.48 -8.77 -0.74
C ASP A 129 -20.68 -7.96 0.27
N GLU A 130 -19.46 -8.39 0.62
CA GLU A 130 -18.55 -7.57 1.41
C GLU A 130 -18.16 -6.27 0.68
N ILE A 131 -17.93 -6.32 -0.63
CA ILE A 131 -17.67 -5.12 -1.45
C ILE A 131 -18.87 -4.17 -1.47
N LYS A 132 -20.09 -4.71 -1.62
CA LYS A 132 -21.35 -3.92 -1.59
C LYS A 132 -21.61 -3.28 -0.23
N ASN A 133 -21.14 -3.91 0.84
CA ASN A 133 -21.27 -3.43 2.21
C ASN A 133 -20.04 -2.62 2.68
N PHE A 134 -19.30 -2.01 1.76
CA PHE A 134 -18.17 -1.16 2.09
C PHE A 134 -18.53 -0.09 3.11
N ARG A 135 -17.73 0.01 4.18
CA ARG A 135 -17.94 0.93 5.34
C ARG A 135 -19.22 0.70 6.14
N GLN A 136 -19.91 -0.42 5.95
CA GLN A 136 -21.06 -0.74 6.79
C GLN A 136 -20.61 -1.48 8.06
N TRP A 137 -21.34 -1.29 9.14
CA TRP A 137 -21.02 -1.94 10.41
C TRP A 137 -21.06 -3.46 10.28
N GLY A 138 -19.98 -4.11 10.70
CA GLY A 138 -19.84 -5.57 10.66
C GLY A 138 -19.30 -6.14 9.34
N ALA A 139 -19.19 -5.34 8.29
CA ALA A 139 -18.53 -5.76 7.04
C ALA A 139 -17.01 -5.85 7.20
N LYS A 140 -16.39 -6.75 6.44
CA LYS A 140 -14.93 -6.90 6.39
C LYS A 140 -14.23 -5.75 5.67
N THR A 141 -14.98 -5.00 4.89
CA THR A 141 -14.53 -3.86 4.09
C THR A 141 -14.66 -2.54 4.85
N ALA A 142 -13.96 -2.44 5.98
CA ALA A 142 -13.86 -1.22 6.77
C ALA A 142 -13.31 -0.05 5.94
N GLY A 143 -13.53 1.19 6.40
CA GLY A 143 -13.06 2.40 5.70
C GLY A 143 -11.55 2.44 5.47
N HIS A 144 -10.78 1.76 6.30
CA HIS A 144 -9.35 1.52 6.21
C HIS A 144 -9.09 0.03 6.47
N PRO A 145 -8.02 -0.58 5.90
CA PRO A 145 -7.73 -1.99 6.13
C PRO A 145 -7.47 -2.29 7.61
N GLU A 146 -8.14 -3.33 8.12
CA GLU A 146 -8.02 -3.79 9.51
C GLU A 146 -7.45 -5.22 9.51
N TYR A 147 -6.30 -5.42 10.14
CA TYR A 147 -5.70 -6.75 10.27
C TYR A 147 -6.64 -7.70 11.00
N GLY A 148 -6.85 -8.87 10.43
CA GLY A 148 -7.74 -9.89 10.98
C GLY A 148 -9.22 -9.80 10.53
N HIS A 149 -9.63 -8.73 9.83
CA HIS A 149 -10.99 -8.64 9.28
C HIS A 149 -11.18 -9.52 8.04
N ALA A 150 -10.19 -9.56 7.15
CA ALA A 150 -10.18 -10.43 5.99
C ALA A 150 -8.80 -11.00 5.72
N SER A 151 -8.77 -12.16 5.09
CA SER A 151 -7.54 -12.77 4.58
C SER A 151 -6.87 -11.86 3.55
N GLY A 152 -5.54 -11.76 3.57
CA GLY A 152 -4.77 -10.89 2.67
C GLY A 152 -4.61 -9.46 3.18
N ILE A 153 -5.21 -9.07 4.31
CA ILE A 153 -4.91 -7.80 4.98
C ILE A 153 -3.74 -8.03 5.95
N GLU A 154 -2.56 -7.56 5.57
CA GLU A 154 -1.31 -7.87 6.29
C GLU A 154 -1.11 -7.02 7.56
N THR A 155 -1.65 -5.81 7.59
CA THR A 155 -1.54 -4.88 8.71
C THR A 155 -2.66 -3.85 8.67
N THR A 156 -3.01 -3.30 9.83
CA THR A 156 -3.95 -2.19 9.96
C THR A 156 -3.26 -0.90 9.49
N THR A 157 -3.90 -0.21 8.54
CA THR A 157 -3.45 1.09 8.04
C THR A 157 -4.59 2.11 8.07
N GLY A 158 -4.30 3.36 7.76
CA GLY A 158 -5.22 4.49 7.89
C GLY A 158 -4.46 5.69 8.41
N PRO A 159 -3.83 5.62 9.61
CA PRO A 159 -2.82 6.62 9.97
C PRO A 159 -1.67 6.57 8.97
N LEU A 160 -1.42 7.71 8.30
CA LEU A 160 -0.41 7.80 7.24
C LEU A 160 1.00 7.45 7.78
N GLY A 161 1.84 6.88 6.94
CA GLY A 161 3.20 6.45 7.32
C GLY A 161 3.28 5.09 8.02
N GLN A 162 2.23 4.61 8.68
CA GLN A 162 2.26 3.35 9.42
C GLN A 162 2.53 2.15 8.52
N GLY A 163 1.93 2.10 7.32
CA GLY A 163 2.15 1.02 6.37
C GLY A 163 3.61 0.94 5.90
N ILE A 164 4.26 2.08 5.61
CA ILE A 164 5.69 2.13 5.27
C ILE A 164 6.52 1.61 6.44
N ALA A 165 6.27 2.10 7.66
CA ALA A 165 7.03 1.68 8.83
C ALA A 165 6.85 0.18 9.13
N ASN A 166 5.62 -0.34 9.07
CA ASN A 166 5.35 -1.76 9.25
C ASN A 166 6.04 -2.61 8.16
N SER A 167 6.08 -2.14 6.91
CA SER A 167 6.72 -2.86 5.81
C SER A 167 8.22 -3.08 6.02
N VAL A 168 8.88 -2.13 6.65
CA VAL A 168 10.29 -2.27 7.06
C VAL A 168 10.42 -3.39 8.11
N GLY A 169 9.48 -3.45 9.07
CA GLY A 169 9.40 -4.56 10.03
C GLY A 169 9.19 -5.93 9.36
N PHE A 170 8.30 -6.00 8.35
CA PHE A 170 8.07 -7.22 7.55
C PHE A 170 9.34 -7.64 6.81
N ALA A 171 10.05 -6.70 6.18
CA ALA A 171 11.28 -7.00 5.47
C ALA A 171 12.42 -7.44 6.40
N ILE A 172 12.53 -6.84 7.60
CA ILE A 172 13.47 -7.31 8.63
C ILE A 172 13.11 -8.72 9.09
N ALA A 173 11.83 -9.00 9.30
CA ALA A 173 11.36 -10.33 9.68
C ALA A 173 11.68 -11.37 8.60
N GLU A 174 11.50 -11.04 7.32
CA GLU A 174 11.90 -11.90 6.21
C GLU A 174 13.40 -12.21 6.24
N GLU A 175 14.27 -11.21 6.40
CA GLU A 175 15.71 -11.41 6.49
C GLU A 175 16.10 -12.35 7.65
N ILE A 176 15.48 -12.17 8.84
CA ILE A 176 15.70 -13.03 10.01
C ILE A 176 15.24 -14.46 9.72
N LEU A 177 14.06 -14.64 9.15
CA LEU A 177 13.51 -15.95 8.82
C LEU A 177 14.33 -16.63 7.72
N ARG A 178 14.76 -15.91 6.70
CA ARG A 178 15.62 -16.41 5.63
C ARG A 178 16.99 -16.81 6.15
N ALA A 179 17.59 -16.04 7.03
CA ALA A 179 18.86 -16.40 7.69
C ALA A 179 18.70 -17.63 8.59
N THR A 180 17.55 -17.77 9.26
CA THR A 180 17.28 -18.88 10.19
C THR A 180 16.93 -20.18 9.47
N TYR A 181 16.04 -20.13 8.47
CA TYR A 181 15.47 -21.32 7.83
C TYR A 181 16.03 -21.59 6.42
N GLY A 182 16.71 -20.62 5.85
CA GLY A 182 17.28 -20.67 4.50
C GLY A 182 16.32 -20.19 3.41
N LYS A 183 16.89 -19.68 2.32
CA LYS A 183 16.15 -19.09 1.18
C LYS A 183 15.20 -20.06 0.45
N LYS A 184 15.31 -21.34 0.66
CA LYS A 184 14.38 -22.35 0.11
C LYS A 184 13.07 -22.43 0.89
N ILE A 185 13.05 -21.93 2.12
CA ILE A 185 11.89 -21.94 3.03
C ILE A 185 11.30 -20.53 3.19
N GLN A 186 12.16 -19.49 3.21
CA GLN A 186 11.73 -18.09 3.29
C GLN A 186 12.49 -17.26 2.25
N ASN A 187 11.74 -16.67 1.32
CA ASN A 187 12.28 -15.81 0.27
C ASN A 187 11.15 -15.03 -0.39
N HIS A 188 10.48 -14.18 0.39
CA HIS A 188 9.35 -13.39 -0.10
C HIS A 188 9.66 -11.90 -0.10
N ASN A 189 8.98 -11.17 -0.96
CA ASN A 189 9.04 -9.72 -1.03
C ASN A 189 7.93 -9.08 -0.19
N THR A 190 8.16 -7.84 0.20
CA THR A 190 7.14 -6.95 0.76
C THR A 190 6.93 -5.80 -0.22
N TYR A 191 5.72 -5.70 -0.78
CA TYR A 191 5.30 -4.62 -1.66
C TYR A 191 4.40 -3.65 -0.91
N VAL A 192 4.62 -2.36 -1.14
CA VAL A 192 3.89 -1.29 -0.45
C VAL A 192 3.39 -0.28 -1.46
N ILE A 193 2.11 0.09 -1.40
CA ILE A 193 1.61 1.28 -2.08
C ILE A 193 1.48 2.40 -1.06
N ALA A 194 2.12 3.55 -1.33
CA ALA A 194 2.14 4.72 -0.47
C ALA A 194 1.82 5.98 -1.28
N GLY A 195 1.08 6.91 -0.71
CA GLY A 195 0.86 8.23 -1.29
C GLY A 195 1.79 9.29 -0.70
N ASP A 196 1.72 10.51 -1.21
CA ASP A 196 2.52 11.66 -0.76
C ASP A 196 2.44 11.87 0.75
N GLY A 197 1.22 11.86 1.30
CA GLY A 197 1.01 12.02 2.74
C GLY A 197 1.71 10.96 3.59
N CYS A 198 1.82 9.72 3.10
CA CYS A 198 2.60 8.68 3.77
C CYS A 198 4.08 9.04 3.84
N LEU A 199 4.62 9.64 2.79
CA LEU A 199 6.04 10.03 2.73
C LEU A 199 6.35 11.26 3.58
N MET A 200 5.36 12.08 3.92
CA MET A 200 5.51 13.28 4.75
C MET A 200 5.63 12.95 6.25
N GLU A 201 5.13 11.79 6.68
CA GLU A 201 5.09 11.42 8.09
C GLU A 201 6.50 11.19 8.68
N GLY A 202 6.70 11.64 9.93
CA GLY A 202 7.98 11.51 10.65
C GLY A 202 8.46 10.06 10.76
N ILE A 203 7.55 9.12 11.06
CA ILE A 203 7.89 7.69 11.15
C ILE A 203 8.41 7.12 9.83
N SER A 204 7.93 7.64 8.69
CA SER A 204 8.42 7.22 7.38
C SER A 204 9.88 7.61 7.16
N GLN A 205 10.30 8.78 7.68
CA GLN A 205 11.68 9.25 7.57
C GLN A 205 12.65 8.30 8.28
N GLU A 206 12.29 7.88 9.50
CA GLU A 206 13.09 6.94 10.28
C GLU A 206 13.10 5.55 9.63
N ALA A 207 11.94 5.07 9.19
CA ALA A 207 11.78 3.77 8.53
C ALA A 207 12.58 3.69 7.22
N ILE A 208 12.53 4.72 6.38
CA ILE A 208 13.30 4.81 5.12
C ILE A 208 14.80 4.74 5.42
N GLY A 209 15.29 5.49 6.41
CA GLY A 209 16.70 5.44 6.83
C GLY A 209 17.11 4.06 7.35
N LEU A 210 16.26 3.41 8.15
CA LEU A 210 16.50 2.07 8.68
C LEU A 210 16.58 1.02 7.56
N ALA A 211 15.64 1.05 6.61
CA ALA A 211 15.60 0.12 5.50
C ALA A 211 16.85 0.21 4.60
N GLY A 212 17.27 1.44 4.29
CA GLY A 212 18.49 1.66 3.50
C GLY A 212 19.75 1.20 4.24
N ARG A 213 19.85 1.50 5.56
CA ARG A 213 20.98 1.04 6.38
C ARG A 213 21.12 -0.49 6.39
N HIS A 214 20.01 -1.22 6.39
CA HIS A 214 20.00 -2.69 6.44
C HIS A 214 19.96 -3.34 5.05
N GLU A 215 19.98 -2.53 3.98
CA GLU A 215 19.94 -3.01 2.59
C GLU A 215 18.81 -4.03 2.34
N LEU A 216 17.58 -3.70 2.83
CA LEU A 216 16.43 -4.61 2.75
C LEU A 216 15.95 -4.81 1.31
N GLY A 217 16.67 -5.60 0.52
CA GLY A 217 16.45 -5.75 -0.92
C GLY A 217 15.11 -6.36 -1.32
N HIS A 218 14.40 -7.01 -0.39
CA HIS A 218 13.05 -7.56 -0.62
C HIS A 218 11.92 -6.56 -0.31
N LEU A 219 12.24 -5.31 0.04
CA LEU A 219 11.27 -4.24 0.25
C LEU A 219 11.14 -3.38 -1.00
N ILE A 220 9.92 -3.27 -1.53
CA ILE A 220 9.61 -2.51 -2.74
C ILE A 220 8.43 -1.58 -2.45
N VAL A 221 8.67 -0.27 -2.50
CA VAL A 221 7.66 0.78 -2.32
C VAL A 221 7.26 1.33 -3.68
N LEU A 222 5.98 1.31 -3.98
CA LEU A 222 5.33 1.91 -5.13
C LEU A 222 4.68 3.21 -4.62
N TRP A 223 5.27 4.34 -4.98
CA TRP A 223 4.75 5.64 -4.59
C TRP A 223 3.77 6.15 -5.64
N ASP A 224 2.53 6.43 -5.21
CA ASP A 224 1.51 7.10 -6.01
C ASP A 224 1.88 8.59 -6.13
N ASP A 225 2.69 8.91 -7.15
CA ASP A 225 3.19 10.25 -7.47
C ASP A 225 2.16 10.98 -8.33
N ASN A 226 1.02 11.32 -7.74
CA ASN A 226 -0.11 11.99 -8.41
C ASN A 226 -0.17 13.50 -8.17
N ASN A 227 0.73 14.06 -7.35
CA ASN A 227 0.84 15.49 -7.03
C ASN A 227 -0.40 16.11 -6.33
N ILE A 228 -1.32 15.31 -5.76
CA ILE A 228 -2.54 15.80 -5.12
C ILE A 228 -2.66 15.29 -3.68
N THR A 229 -3.01 16.21 -2.79
CA THR A 229 -3.43 15.94 -1.42
C THR A 229 -4.92 16.27 -1.23
N ILE A 230 -5.44 16.04 -0.03
CA ILE A 230 -6.83 16.38 0.32
C ILE A 230 -7.14 17.89 0.16
N ASP A 231 -6.15 18.76 0.37
CA ASP A 231 -6.32 20.22 0.34
C ASP A 231 -5.89 20.85 -0.99
N GLY A 232 -5.22 20.13 -1.87
CA GLY A 232 -4.73 20.64 -3.15
C GLY A 232 -3.46 19.95 -3.63
N THR A 233 -2.61 20.70 -4.32
CA THR A 233 -1.32 20.16 -4.81
C THR A 233 -0.37 19.88 -3.65
N VAL A 234 0.50 18.87 -3.84
CA VAL A 234 1.53 18.50 -2.84
C VAL A 234 2.40 19.69 -2.43
N GLU A 235 2.66 20.63 -3.33
CA GLU A 235 3.47 21.82 -3.06
C GLU A 235 2.94 22.67 -1.89
N LEU A 236 1.64 22.58 -1.57
CA LEU A 236 1.07 23.26 -0.40
C LEU A 236 1.63 22.73 0.93
N SER A 237 2.01 21.47 0.97
CA SER A 237 2.42 20.76 2.20
C SER A 237 3.91 20.36 2.19
N ASP A 238 4.44 19.93 1.05
CA ASP A 238 5.80 19.41 0.91
C ASP A 238 6.44 19.84 -0.43
N ARG A 239 7.74 20.12 -0.39
CA ARG A 239 8.58 20.43 -1.56
C ARG A 239 9.82 19.54 -1.59
N THR A 240 9.81 18.47 -0.81
CA THR A 240 10.95 17.54 -0.73
C THR A 240 11.07 16.78 -2.04
N ASP A 241 12.27 16.76 -2.62
CA ASP A 241 12.59 15.82 -3.69
C ASP A 241 12.69 14.41 -3.11
N GLN A 242 11.58 13.68 -3.21
CA GLN A 242 11.46 12.33 -2.66
C GLN A 242 12.44 11.36 -3.30
N LEU A 243 12.68 11.46 -4.63
CA LEU A 243 13.62 10.60 -5.33
C LEU A 243 15.04 10.75 -4.79
N GLN A 244 15.47 11.98 -4.61
CA GLN A 244 16.81 12.25 -4.03
C GLN A 244 16.89 11.82 -2.57
N ARG A 245 15.84 12.02 -1.77
CA ARG A 245 15.79 11.60 -0.38
C ARG A 245 15.96 10.09 -0.22
N PHE A 246 15.19 9.29 -0.96
CA PHE A 246 15.31 7.83 -0.95
C PHE A 246 16.70 7.39 -1.44
N LYS A 247 17.20 8.00 -2.51
CA LYS A 247 18.55 7.72 -3.03
C LYS A 247 19.63 8.01 -2.00
N ALA A 248 19.55 9.14 -1.29
CA ALA A 248 20.49 9.52 -0.23
C ALA A 248 20.39 8.57 0.98
N SER A 249 19.22 7.98 1.22
CA SER A 249 19.01 6.95 2.23
C SER A 249 19.44 5.53 1.82
N GLY A 250 20.09 5.37 0.65
CA GLY A 250 20.64 4.09 0.21
C GLY A 250 19.69 3.19 -0.58
N TRP A 251 18.57 3.72 -1.07
CA TRP A 251 17.60 2.98 -1.86
C TRP A 251 17.95 2.94 -3.36
N HIS A 252 17.45 1.92 -4.05
CA HIS A 252 17.30 1.89 -5.50
C HIS A 252 16.04 2.67 -5.88
N VAL A 253 16.17 3.64 -6.79
CA VAL A 253 15.09 4.59 -7.09
C VAL A 253 14.81 4.64 -8.57
N GLN A 254 13.53 4.60 -8.94
CA GLN A 254 13.05 4.68 -10.31
C GLN A 254 11.85 5.64 -10.38
N SER A 255 11.60 6.21 -11.57
CA SER A 255 10.40 7.01 -11.86
C SER A 255 9.84 6.57 -13.21
N ILE A 256 8.54 6.25 -13.25
CA ILE A 256 7.88 5.68 -14.41
C ILE A 256 6.52 6.34 -14.65
N ASP A 257 5.97 6.15 -15.84
CA ASP A 257 4.56 6.34 -16.11
C ASP A 257 3.76 5.20 -15.43
N GLY A 258 2.94 5.54 -14.44
CA GLY A 258 2.11 4.60 -13.68
C GLY A 258 0.91 4.04 -14.47
N HIS A 259 0.70 4.47 -15.71
CA HIS A 259 -0.33 3.97 -16.62
C HIS A 259 0.24 3.16 -17.80
N ASP A 260 1.58 3.01 -17.88
CA ASP A 260 2.23 2.14 -18.86
C ASP A 260 2.56 0.77 -18.24
N PRO A 261 1.81 -0.31 -18.55
CA PRO A 261 2.03 -1.62 -17.94
C PRO A 261 3.39 -2.23 -18.30
N ILE A 262 4.04 -1.78 -19.39
CA ILE A 262 5.37 -2.24 -19.77
C ILE A 262 6.40 -1.59 -18.86
N ALA A 263 6.33 -0.26 -18.67
CA ALA A 263 7.22 0.46 -17.78
C ALA A 263 7.09 -0.01 -16.32
N ILE A 264 5.87 -0.32 -15.87
CA ILE A 264 5.62 -0.87 -14.53
C ILE A 264 6.29 -2.25 -14.38
N ASP A 265 6.12 -3.15 -15.35
CA ASP A 265 6.70 -4.50 -15.35
C ASP A 265 8.25 -4.46 -15.33
N GLU A 266 8.84 -3.62 -16.17
CA GLU A 266 10.30 -3.43 -16.21
C GLU A 266 10.85 -2.89 -14.89
N ALA A 267 10.19 -1.89 -14.30
CA ALA A 267 10.60 -1.29 -13.04
C ALA A 267 10.49 -2.28 -11.87
N LEU A 268 9.41 -3.06 -11.77
CA LEU A 268 9.25 -4.12 -10.78
C LEU A 268 10.29 -5.23 -10.97
N THR A 269 10.59 -5.60 -12.21
CA THR A 269 11.63 -6.58 -12.54
C THR A 269 13.02 -6.10 -12.09
N ALA A 270 13.33 -4.82 -12.30
CA ALA A 270 14.59 -4.22 -11.84
C ALA A 270 14.65 -4.14 -10.31
N ALA A 271 13.55 -3.73 -9.65
CA ALA A 271 13.45 -3.66 -8.20
C ALA A 271 13.69 -5.02 -7.53
N ARG A 272 13.08 -6.09 -8.05
CA ARG A 272 13.27 -7.47 -7.54
C ARG A 272 14.69 -8.01 -7.67
N LYS A 273 15.50 -7.43 -8.55
CA LYS A 273 16.93 -7.79 -8.72
C LYS A 273 17.86 -6.95 -7.85
N SER A 274 17.37 -5.86 -7.28
CA SER A 274 18.15 -4.96 -6.44
C SER A 274 18.50 -5.63 -5.11
N LYS A 275 19.73 -5.38 -4.63
CA LYS A 275 20.14 -5.76 -3.27
C LYS A 275 19.80 -4.68 -2.24
N LYS A 276 19.26 -3.54 -2.69
CA LYS A 276 18.83 -2.43 -1.86
C LYS A 276 17.30 -2.37 -1.86
N PRO A 277 16.68 -1.83 -0.82
CA PRO A 277 15.26 -1.55 -0.88
C PRO A 277 14.97 -0.63 -2.10
N SER A 278 13.82 -0.82 -2.72
CA SER A 278 13.49 -0.12 -3.96
C SER A 278 12.29 0.80 -3.76
N MET A 279 12.38 2.01 -4.32
CA MET A 279 11.24 2.93 -4.45
C MET A 279 11.01 3.22 -5.92
N ILE A 280 9.78 3.04 -6.37
CA ILE A 280 9.32 3.32 -7.72
C ILE A 280 8.28 4.44 -7.62
N ALA A 281 8.62 5.63 -8.10
CA ALA A 281 7.68 6.73 -8.26
C ALA A 281 6.82 6.44 -9.49
N CYS A 282 5.56 6.11 -9.26
CA CYS A 282 4.57 5.83 -10.30
C CYS A 282 3.79 7.13 -10.55
N LYS A 283 4.09 7.82 -11.64
CA LYS A 283 3.34 9.01 -12.04
C LYS A 283 1.96 8.59 -12.48
N THR A 284 0.94 8.99 -11.72
CA THR A 284 -0.45 8.63 -11.94
C THR A 284 -1.35 9.87 -12.01
N HIS A 285 -2.59 9.64 -12.37
CA HIS A 285 -3.65 10.63 -12.31
C HIS A 285 -4.68 10.20 -11.27
N ILE A 286 -4.81 10.98 -10.18
CA ILE A 286 -5.84 10.71 -9.18
C ILE A 286 -7.22 10.83 -9.80
N ALA A 287 -8.15 9.94 -9.44
CA ALA A 287 -9.49 9.89 -10.04
C ALA A 287 -9.48 9.83 -11.58
N LEU A 288 -8.53 9.07 -12.15
CA LEU A 288 -8.35 8.91 -13.59
C LEU A 288 -9.69 8.71 -14.31
N GLY A 289 -9.96 9.52 -15.33
CA GLY A 289 -11.16 9.43 -16.15
C GLY A 289 -12.44 10.02 -15.56
N HIS A 290 -12.42 10.50 -14.31
CA HIS A 290 -13.53 11.18 -13.67
C HIS A 290 -13.42 12.71 -13.85
N ALA A 291 -14.53 13.44 -13.79
CA ALA A 291 -14.55 14.90 -13.90
C ALA A 291 -13.69 15.63 -12.83
N ALA A 292 -13.43 14.99 -11.70
CA ALA A 292 -12.56 15.49 -10.63
C ALA A 292 -11.09 15.03 -10.76
N GLN A 293 -10.69 14.46 -11.90
CA GLN A 293 -9.31 14.03 -12.13
C GLN A 293 -8.32 15.17 -11.84
N ASP A 294 -7.20 14.82 -11.21
CA ASP A 294 -6.08 15.74 -10.88
C ASP A 294 -6.48 16.96 -10.03
N THR A 295 -7.53 16.79 -9.24
CA THR A 295 -7.97 17.82 -8.28
C THR A 295 -8.10 17.24 -6.88
N SER A 296 -8.08 18.09 -5.84
CA SER A 296 -8.33 17.68 -4.45
C SER A 296 -9.71 17.04 -4.26
N LYS A 297 -10.71 17.39 -5.06
CA LYS A 297 -12.03 16.74 -5.04
C LYS A 297 -11.93 15.25 -5.45
N GLY A 298 -11.00 14.92 -6.33
CA GLY A 298 -10.73 13.54 -6.74
C GLY A 298 -10.19 12.66 -5.61
N HIS A 299 -9.62 13.24 -4.55
CA HIS A 299 -9.10 12.50 -3.40
C HIS A 299 -10.21 11.77 -2.61
N GLY A 300 -11.36 12.40 -2.43
CA GLY A 300 -12.44 11.93 -1.58
C GLY A 300 -13.44 10.98 -2.26
N ALA A 301 -14.65 10.98 -1.70
CA ALA A 301 -15.76 10.20 -2.23
C ALA A 301 -16.33 10.81 -3.52
N LEU A 302 -16.38 10.03 -4.57
CA LEU A 302 -17.00 10.36 -5.84
C LEU A 302 -18.36 9.67 -5.88
N THR A 303 -19.47 10.44 -5.79
CA THR A 303 -20.80 9.88 -5.56
C THR A 303 -21.86 10.40 -6.55
N ASP A 304 -21.53 11.36 -7.41
CA ASP A 304 -22.46 11.87 -8.42
C ASP A 304 -22.71 10.82 -9.51
N ALA A 305 -23.94 10.35 -9.61
CA ALA A 305 -24.31 9.23 -10.49
C ALA A 305 -24.02 9.49 -11.98
N ALA A 306 -24.19 10.73 -12.44
CA ALA A 306 -23.91 11.10 -13.83
C ALA A 306 -22.41 11.05 -14.12
N GLN A 307 -21.59 11.63 -13.22
CA GLN A 307 -20.13 11.62 -13.36
C GLN A 307 -19.54 10.22 -13.23
N LEU A 308 -20.13 9.34 -12.41
CA LEU A 308 -19.75 7.94 -12.33
C LEU A 308 -20.04 7.19 -13.63
N ALA A 309 -21.21 7.43 -14.22
CA ALA A 309 -21.57 6.85 -15.53
C ALA A 309 -20.62 7.33 -16.63
N ASP A 310 -20.28 8.61 -16.65
CA ASP A 310 -19.33 9.19 -17.59
C ASP A 310 -17.92 8.59 -17.42
N ALA A 311 -17.46 8.40 -16.20
CA ALA A 311 -16.17 7.77 -15.92
C ALA A 311 -16.14 6.30 -16.40
N LYS A 312 -17.20 5.52 -16.13
CA LYS A 312 -17.33 4.14 -16.62
C LYS A 312 -17.36 4.10 -18.15
N ALA A 313 -18.11 5.01 -18.79
CA ALA A 313 -18.14 5.12 -20.25
C ALA A 313 -16.76 5.46 -20.83
N ALA A 314 -16.00 6.35 -20.17
CA ALA A 314 -14.63 6.69 -20.56
C ALA A 314 -13.67 5.50 -20.46
N TYR A 315 -13.89 4.56 -19.54
CA TYR A 315 -13.14 3.30 -19.46
C TYR A 315 -13.55 2.26 -20.50
N GLY A 316 -14.67 2.46 -21.21
CA GLY A 316 -15.28 1.44 -22.04
C GLY A 316 -15.94 0.34 -21.21
N TRP A 317 -16.48 0.69 -20.03
CA TRP A 317 -17.12 -0.23 -19.06
C TRP A 317 -18.65 -0.11 -19.09
N PRO A 318 -19.35 -0.86 -19.98
CA PRO A 318 -20.79 -0.71 -20.18
C PRO A 318 -21.65 -1.48 -19.17
N TYR A 319 -21.04 -2.04 -18.13
CA TYR A 319 -21.67 -2.95 -17.16
C TYR A 319 -22.34 -2.19 -16.02
N GLY A 320 -23.34 -2.83 -15.42
CA GLY A 320 -24.06 -2.32 -14.27
C GLY A 320 -23.19 -2.15 -13.01
N ALA A 321 -23.80 -1.65 -11.95
CA ALA A 321 -23.10 -1.53 -10.66
C ALA A 321 -22.75 -2.92 -10.12
N PHE A 322 -21.50 -3.06 -9.66
CA PHE A 322 -20.94 -4.32 -9.14
C PHE A 322 -20.95 -5.50 -10.13
N GLU A 323 -21.11 -5.24 -11.40
CA GLU A 323 -21.09 -6.26 -12.44
C GLU A 323 -19.68 -6.36 -13.05
N ILE A 324 -19.10 -7.56 -12.98
CA ILE A 324 -17.80 -7.90 -13.57
C ILE A 324 -18.04 -8.91 -14.68
N PRO A 325 -17.64 -8.63 -15.93
CA PRO A 325 -17.81 -9.56 -17.03
C PRO A 325 -17.04 -10.87 -16.79
N ALA A 326 -17.62 -11.98 -17.26
CA ALA A 326 -17.13 -13.31 -16.96
C ALA A 326 -15.67 -13.55 -17.42
N ASP A 327 -15.27 -12.99 -18.54
CA ASP A 327 -13.89 -13.06 -19.06
C ASP A 327 -12.89 -12.34 -18.13
N VAL A 328 -13.25 -11.15 -17.64
CA VAL A 328 -12.42 -10.38 -16.69
C VAL A 328 -12.34 -11.08 -15.34
N LYS A 329 -13.47 -11.61 -14.85
CA LYS A 329 -13.52 -12.38 -13.61
C LYS A 329 -12.61 -13.60 -13.70
N ALA A 330 -12.75 -14.41 -14.76
CA ALA A 330 -11.90 -15.59 -14.96
C ALA A 330 -10.40 -15.23 -15.06
N ALA A 331 -10.07 -14.13 -15.72
CA ALA A 331 -8.67 -13.66 -15.79
C ALA A 331 -8.11 -13.33 -14.42
N TRP A 332 -8.86 -12.64 -13.55
CA TRP A 332 -8.44 -12.32 -12.20
C TRP A 332 -8.37 -13.55 -11.27
N GLU A 333 -9.31 -14.48 -11.36
CA GLU A 333 -9.28 -15.74 -10.61
C GLU A 333 -8.06 -16.59 -11.02
N ALA A 334 -7.69 -16.61 -12.30
CA ALA A 334 -6.47 -17.26 -12.77
C ALA A 334 -5.19 -16.61 -12.17
N ILE A 335 -5.18 -15.28 -12.02
CA ILE A 335 -4.10 -14.56 -11.32
C ILE A 335 -4.03 -15.01 -9.86
N GLY A 336 -5.16 -15.13 -9.17
CA GLY A 336 -5.25 -15.57 -7.77
C GLY A 336 -4.74 -17.00 -7.53
N ALA A 337 -4.93 -17.88 -8.53
CA ALA A 337 -4.49 -19.28 -8.48
C ALA A 337 -3.05 -19.51 -8.98
N ARG A 338 -2.41 -18.49 -9.56
CA ARG A 338 -1.11 -18.60 -10.26
C ARG A 338 -0.01 -19.20 -9.39
N GLY A 339 0.00 -18.88 -8.10
CA GLY A 339 1.02 -19.36 -7.17
C GLY A 339 0.79 -20.76 -6.60
N SER A 340 -0.28 -21.45 -6.97
CA SER A 340 -0.63 -22.75 -6.38
C SER A 340 0.45 -23.83 -6.59
N ALA A 341 1.07 -23.89 -7.76
CA ALA A 341 2.16 -24.80 -8.05
C ALA A 341 3.41 -24.47 -7.21
N GLU A 342 3.80 -23.20 -7.13
CA GLU A 342 4.93 -22.76 -6.33
C GLU A 342 4.71 -23.01 -4.83
N ARG A 343 3.48 -22.87 -4.35
CA ARG A 343 3.09 -23.24 -2.99
C ARG A 343 3.23 -24.75 -2.76
N ALA A 344 2.73 -25.58 -3.67
CA ALA A 344 2.85 -27.03 -3.55
C ALA A 344 4.33 -27.49 -3.51
N GLU A 345 5.18 -26.86 -4.31
CA GLU A 345 6.64 -27.10 -4.23
C GLU A 345 7.22 -26.66 -2.88
N TRP A 346 6.76 -25.51 -2.34
CA TRP A 346 7.17 -25.04 -1.02
C TRP A 346 6.72 -26.03 0.06
N ASP A 347 5.48 -26.50 0.03
CA ASP A 347 4.96 -27.52 0.96
C ASP A 347 5.85 -28.79 0.95
N SER A 348 6.27 -29.24 -0.24
CA SER A 348 7.18 -30.38 -0.38
C SER A 348 8.56 -30.10 0.24
N ARG A 349 9.14 -28.91 -0.01
CA ARG A 349 10.42 -28.52 0.60
C ARG A 349 10.31 -28.40 2.12
N PHE A 350 9.22 -27.83 2.62
CA PHE A 350 8.98 -27.66 4.04
C PHE A 350 8.79 -29.01 4.74
N SER A 351 8.05 -29.94 4.13
CA SER A 351 7.89 -31.31 4.65
C SER A 351 9.21 -32.07 4.71
N GLY A 352 10.18 -31.76 3.86
CA GLY A 352 11.48 -32.36 3.82
C GLY A 352 12.49 -31.92 4.90
N ILE A 353 12.20 -30.83 5.65
CA ILE A 353 13.06 -30.43 6.78
C ILE A 353 12.71 -31.24 8.04
N SER A 354 13.65 -31.28 9.02
CA SER A 354 13.43 -32.08 10.23
C SER A 354 12.20 -31.62 11.03
N ALA A 355 11.49 -32.55 11.66
CA ALA A 355 10.31 -32.28 12.47
C ALA A 355 10.56 -31.22 13.56
N ALA A 356 11.74 -31.19 14.16
CA ALA A 356 12.12 -30.17 15.14
C ALA A 356 12.18 -28.76 14.53
N ARG A 357 12.70 -28.63 13.30
CA ARG A 357 12.71 -27.34 12.58
C ARG A 357 11.31 -26.92 12.12
N GLN A 358 10.48 -27.87 11.66
CA GLN A 358 9.08 -27.57 11.35
C GLN A 358 8.33 -27.06 12.58
N ALA A 359 8.49 -27.70 13.73
CA ALA A 359 7.86 -27.26 14.97
C ALA A 359 8.34 -25.88 15.42
N GLN A 360 9.63 -25.59 15.27
CA GLN A 360 10.19 -24.26 15.56
C GLN A 360 9.61 -23.19 14.64
N PHE A 361 9.54 -23.47 13.34
CA PHE A 361 8.97 -22.60 12.33
C PHE A 361 7.49 -22.31 12.60
N ASN A 362 6.69 -23.35 12.77
CA ASN A 362 5.25 -23.22 13.03
C ASN A 362 4.98 -22.42 14.29
N ARG A 363 5.77 -22.60 15.35
CA ARG A 363 5.67 -21.81 16.55
C ARG A 363 5.97 -20.32 16.30
N ALA A 364 6.96 -20.00 15.47
CA ALA A 364 7.29 -18.62 15.15
C ALA A 364 6.13 -17.92 14.41
N PHE A 365 5.41 -18.64 13.54
CA PHE A 365 4.25 -18.11 12.81
C PHE A 365 2.94 -18.10 13.62
N SER A 366 2.80 -19.03 14.59
CA SER A 366 1.58 -19.05 15.45
C SER A 366 1.59 -17.98 16.54
N GLY A 367 2.73 -17.31 16.79
CA GLY A 367 2.89 -16.40 17.91
C GLY A 367 2.94 -17.07 19.27
N GLU A 368 3.02 -18.42 19.31
CA GLU A 368 3.10 -19.18 20.55
C GLU A 368 4.40 -18.91 21.28
N ALA A 369 4.32 -18.47 22.52
CA ALA A 369 5.47 -18.18 23.35
C ALA A 369 6.29 -19.45 23.65
N PRO A 370 7.65 -19.37 23.73
CA PRO A 370 8.46 -20.52 24.15
C PRO A 370 8.05 -21.03 25.52
N LYS A 371 7.90 -22.35 25.68
CA LYS A 371 7.48 -22.98 26.95
C LYS A 371 8.28 -22.52 28.18
N LYS A 372 9.57 -22.19 28.00
CA LYS A 372 10.44 -21.73 29.08
C LYS A 372 10.42 -20.22 29.34
N LEU A 373 9.70 -19.42 28.53
CA LEU A 373 9.69 -17.96 28.64
C LEU A 373 9.22 -17.48 30.01
N ALA A 374 8.10 -17.99 30.49
CA ALA A 374 7.55 -17.60 31.79
C ALA A 374 8.52 -17.95 32.97
N ALA A 375 9.23 -19.06 32.87
CA ALA A 375 10.23 -19.46 33.87
C ALA A 375 11.46 -18.52 33.82
N ALA A 376 11.94 -18.18 32.61
CA ALA A 376 13.06 -17.24 32.46
C ALA A 376 12.72 -15.84 32.99
N ILE A 377 11.52 -15.33 32.67
CA ILE A 377 11.06 -14.04 33.21
C ILE A 377 10.98 -14.04 34.74
N ARG A 378 10.44 -15.13 35.35
CA ARG A 378 10.42 -15.26 36.81
C ARG A 378 11.81 -15.29 37.43
N ALA A 379 12.77 -15.99 36.78
CA ALA A 379 14.14 -16.03 37.25
C ALA A 379 14.82 -14.63 37.23
N ILE A 380 14.66 -13.89 36.13
CA ILE A 380 15.17 -12.51 35.98
C ILE A 380 14.55 -11.60 37.04
N LYS A 381 13.23 -11.66 37.27
CA LYS A 381 12.55 -10.86 38.29
C LYS A 381 13.02 -11.18 39.71
N LYS A 382 13.27 -12.47 40.01
CA LYS A 382 13.78 -12.92 41.28
C LYS A 382 15.21 -12.36 41.52
N ASP A 383 16.09 -12.55 40.54
CA ASP A 383 17.48 -12.06 40.61
C ASP A 383 17.52 -10.53 40.79
N ALA A 384 16.72 -9.79 40.03
CA ALA A 384 16.63 -8.34 40.16
C ALA A 384 16.09 -7.90 41.54
N ALA A 385 15.15 -8.65 42.13
CA ALA A 385 14.62 -8.37 43.46
C ALA A 385 15.63 -8.64 44.57
N GLU A 386 16.46 -9.67 44.40
CA GLU A 386 17.53 -10.05 45.37
C GLU A 386 18.74 -9.15 45.24
N SER A 387 19.25 -8.92 44.02
CA SER A 387 20.46 -8.14 43.76
C SER A 387 20.26 -6.63 43.85
N LYS A 388 19.01 -6.12 43.68
CA LYS A 388 18.64 -4.71 43.66
C LYS A 388 19.62 -3.83 42.86
N PRO A 389 19.91 -4.16 41.59
CA PRO A 389 20.91 -3.48 40.82
C PRO A 389 20.54 -2.01 40.60
N LYS A 390 21.50 -1.10 40.81
CA LYS A 390 21.33 0.32 40.44
C LYS A 390 21.73 0.52 38.98
N LEU A 391 20.78 0.34 38.06
CA LEU A 391 20.99 0.45 36.62
C LEU A 391 20.23 1.64 36.04
N ALA A 392 20.81 2.27 35.04
CA ALA A 392 20.04 3.12 34.17
C ALA A 392 19.07 2.25 33.33
N THR A 393 17.87 2.77 32.99
CA THR A 393 16.85 2.01 32.23
C THR A 393 17.42 1.38 30.97
N ARG A 394 18.34 2.08 30.26
CA ARG A 394 19.01 1.58 29.05
C ARG A 394 19.98 0.39 29.29
N SER A 395 20.35 0.16 30.55
CA SER A 395 21.29 -0.90 30.94
C SER A 395 20.57 -2.07 31.63
N ALA A 396 19.28 -1.93 31.85
CA ALA A 396 18.40 -2.94 32.42
C ALA A 396 17.76 -3.79 31.30
#